data_3904baec478303a22608f54872f81e51
#
_entry.id   3904baec478303a22608f54872f81e51
#
_cell.length_a   1.000
_cell.length_b   1.000
_cell.length_c   1.000
_cell.angle_alpha   90.00
_cell.angle_beta   90.00
_cell.angle_gamma   90.00
#
_symmetry.space_group_name_H-M   'P 1'
#
loop_
_entity.id
_entity.type
_entity.pdbx_description
1 polymer ?
#
loop_
_entity_poly.entity_id
_entity_poly.type
_entity_poly.pdbx_seq_one_letter_code
_entity_poly.pdbx_strand_id
1 'polypeptide(L)'
;MKKKLPVSLSSSVGICRSLMALLLACATVDGIWAQENSPWIGEPLPSEGGEFYLYNKVGNGFLLGANSWGTQASLGQPGLLCTLEVMPDGKYAIKTMSDKYLKDDYIDKDKNGYDFIDSNQEDDVYEFSLFGNGRYLYYSGSGTVLSRTDQLTDNQWILVSKEQRISA
;
A
#
# COMPACT_ATOMS: atom_id res chain seq x y z
N MET A 1 -45.24 40.93 64.54
CA MET A 1 -43.81 40.99 64.96
C MET A 1 -43.35 39.57 65.19
N LYS A 2 -42.53 39.02 64.32
CA LYS A 2 -41.41 38.11 64.62
C LYS A 2 -40.79 37.66 63.27
N LYS A 3 -39.59 38.09 63.07
CA LYS A 3 -38.71 37.70 61.92
C LYS A 3 -38.34 36.26 62.08
N LYS A 4 -38.35 35.51 60.91
CA LYS A 4 -37.60 34.28 60.80
C LYS A 4 -36.63 34.42 59.61
N LEU A 5 -35.38 34.21 59.92
CA LEU A 5 -34.25 34.19 59.02
C LEU A 5 -34.26 32.88 58.12
N PRO A 6 -33.76 32.94 56.95
CA PRO A 6 -33.66 31.75 56.08
C PRO A 6 -32.39 30.96 56.39
N VAL A 7 -32.52 29.68 56.45
CA VAL A 7 -31.42 28.72 56.57
C VAL A 7 -30.84 28.50 55.17
N SER A 8 -29.57 28.78 54.98
CA SER A 8 -28.79 28.47 53.78
C SER A 8 -28.53 26.97 53.73
N LEU A 9 -28.95 26.34 52.65
CA LEU A 9 -28.47 25.03 52.27
C LEU A 9 -27.29 25.25 51.30
N SER A 10 -26.09 24.99 51.77
CA SER A 10 -24.88 24.97 50.99
C SER A 10 -24.81 23.67 50.15
N SER A 11 -24.72 23.87 48.92
CA SER A 11 -24.02 23.15 47.85
C SER A 11 -23.27 21.85 48.21
N SER A 12 -23.74 20.76 47.64
CA SER A 12 -22.95 19.58 47.36
C SER A 12 -23.28 19.03 45.97
N VAL A 13 -23.06 19.83 44.92
CA VAL A 13 -23.27 19.47 43.53
C VAL A 13 -21.98 19.71 42.72
N GLY A 14 -20.83 19.58 43.37
CA GLY A 14 -19.53 19.89 42.74
C GLY A 14 -18.66 18.69 42.33
N ILE A 15 -19.00 17.46 42.74
CA ILE A 15 -18.05 16.33 42.58
C ILE A 15 -18.46 15.35 41.49
N CYS A 16 -19.70 15.36 41.01
CA CYS A 16 -20.16 14.41 39.97
C CYS A 16 -19.90 14.83 38.53
N ARG A 17 -19.45 16.07 38.27
CA ARG A 17 -19.18 16.52 36.89
C ARG A 17 -17.77 16.24 36.41
N SER A 18 -16.82 16.02 37.31
CA SER A 18 -15.43 15.72 36.91
C SER A 18 -15.13 14.25 36.63
N LEU A 19 -15.97 13.33 37.14
CA LEU A 19 -15.79 11.89 36.84
C LEU A 19 -16.40 11.47 35.50
N MET A 20 -17.39 12.22 35.01
CA MET A 20 -18.02 11.87 33.72
C MET A 20 -17.25 12.39 32.51
N ALA A 21 -16.40 13.39 32.70
CA ALA A 21 -15.53 13.91 31.63
C ALA A 21 -14.29 13.03 31.40
N LEU A 22 -13.89 12.21 32.37
CA LEU A 22 -12.72 11.33 32.22
C LEU A 22 -13.06 9.99 31.59
N LEU A 23 -14.32 9.59 31.57
CA LEU A 23 -14.79 8.34 30.93
C LEU A 23 -15.15 8.50 29.43
N LEU A 24 -15.31 9.75 28.96
CA LEU A 24 -15.56 9.99 27.53
C LEU A 24 -14.27 10.18 26.72
N ALA A 25 -13.11 10.32 27.34
CA ALA A 25 -11.84 10.46 26.65
C ALA A 25 -11.16 9.13 26.31
N CYS A 26 -11.70 7.99 26.76
CA CYS A 26 -11.15 6.66 26.45
C CYS A 26 -11.90 5.92 25.34
N ALA A 27 -12.89 6.53 24.69
CA ALA A 27 -13.72 5.85 23.70
C ALA A 27 -13.52 6.34 22.26
N THR A 28 -12.44 7.07 21.97
CA THR A 28 -12.12 7.49 20.58
C THR A 28 -10.66 7.26 20.25
N VAL A 29 -10.11 6.13 20.66
CA VAL A 29 -8.91 5.56 20.06
C VAL A 29 -9.34 4.35 19.24
N ASP A 30 -10.49 4.48 18.55
CA ASP A 30 -10.85 3.55 17.51
C ASP A 30 -10.10 3.96 16.24
N GLY A 31 -9.05 3.19 15.96
CA GLY A 31 -8.66 2.92 14.60
C GLY A 31 -7.99 4.05 13.84
N ILE A 32 -7.01 4.75 14.41
CA ILE A 32 -5.87 5.10 13.58
C ILE A 32 -5.12 3.75 13.43
N TRP A 33 -5.56 2.96 12.47
CA TRP A 33 -4.65 2.01 11.85
C TRP A 33 -3.56 2.90 11.29
N ALA A 34 -2.46 3.01 12.03
CA ALA A 34 -1.24 3.51 11.45
C ALA A 34 -1.05 2.63 10.22
N GLN A 35 -1.24 3.21 9.05
CA GLN A 35 -0.73 2.66 7.83
C GLN A 35 0.76 2.54 8.12
N GLU A 36 1.22 1.33 8.46
CA GLU A 36 2.63 1.10 8.71
C GLU A 36 3.30 1.56 7.43
N ASN A 37 4.00 2.69 7.53
CA ASN A 37 4.76 3.20 6.43
C ASN A 37 5.63 2.04 5.95
N SER A 38 5.50 1.70 4.68
CA SER A 38 6.36 0.69 4.08
C SER A 38 7.79 0.96 4.52
N PRO A 39 8.55 -0.04 4.98
CA PRO A 39 9.95 0.16 5.32
C PRO A 39 10.80 0.50 4.08
N TRP A 40 10.21 0.39 2.89
CA TRP A 40 10.88 0.58 1.62
C TRP A 40 10.62 1.98 1.07
N ILE A 41 11.68 2.60 0.56
CA ILE A 41 11.61 3.89 -0.14
C ILE A 41 11.51 3.59 -1.63
N GLY A 42 10.54 4.20 -2.32
CA GLY A 42 10.37 4.04 -3.75
C GLY A 42 11.49 4.71 -4.52
N GLU A 43 12.02 4.03 -5.54
CA GLU A 43 12.96 4.60 -6.50
C GLU A 43 12.19 5.25 -7.66
N PRO A 44 12.74 6.32 -8.27
CA PRO A 44 12.15 6.90 -9.46
C PRO A 44 12.13 5.90 -10.61
N LEU A 45 11.15 6.03 -11.49
CA LEU A 45 11.05 5.18 -12.68
C LEU A 45 12.22 5.48 -13.64
N PRO A 46 13.09 4.51 -13.92
CA PRO A 46 14.27 4.74 -14.75
C PRO A 46 13.90 4.83 -16.23
N SER A 47 14.35 5.84 -16.93
CA SER A 47 14.08 6.06 -18.37
C SER A 47 14.65 4.96 -19.29
N GLU A 48 15.69 4.27 -18.86
CA GLU A 48 16.37 3.22 -19.65
C GLU A 48 16.07 1.80 -19.15
N GLY A 49 15.15 1.68 -18.19
CA GLY A 49 14.90 0.42 -17.51
C GLY A 49 15.91 0.11 -16.42
N GLY A 50 15.88 -1.11 -15.88
CA GLY A 50 16.79 -1.49 -14.79
C GLY A 50 16.25 -2.67 -13.99
N GLU A 51 16.99 -3.03 -12.92
CA GLU A 51 16.65 -4.15 -12.05
C GLU A 51 16.13 -3.67 -10.70
N PHE A 52 14.90 -4.08 -10.35
CA PHE A 52 14.21 -3.70 -9.14
C PHE A 52 13.39 -4.85 -8.57
N TYR A 53 13.10 -4.79 -7.29
CA TYR A 53 12.01 -5.52 -6.69
C TYR A 53 10.75 -4.65 -6.74
N LEU A 54 9.63 -5.22 -7.15
CA LEU A 54 8.34 -4.53 -7.11
C LEU A 54 7.62 -4.88 -5.81
N TYR A 55 7.42 -3.89 -4.97
CA TYR A 55 6.72 -4.04 -3.70
C TYR A 55 5.33 -3.40 -3.77
N ASN A 56 4.32 -4.16 -3.35
CA ASN A 56 2.95 -3.66 -3.25
C ASN A 56 2.68 -3.22 -1.80
N LYS A 57 2.38 -1.96 -1.60
CA LYS A 57 2.15 -1.38 -0.27
C LYS A 57 0.91 -1.94 0.42
N VAL A 58 -0.17 -2.14 -0.33
CA VAL A 58 -1.44 -2.65 0.21
C VAL A 58 -1.32 -4.11 0.63
N GLY A 59 -0.66 -4.92 -0.19
CA GLY A 59 -0.43 -6.35 0.08
C GLY A 59 0.76 -6.62 0.99
N ASN A 60 1.53 -5.60 1.36
CA ASN A 60 2.74 -5.70 2.19
C ASN A 60 3.67 -6.83 1.72
N GLY A 61 3.92 -6.89 0.42
CA GLY A 61 4.70 -7.96 -0.17
C GLY A 61 5.30 -7.61 -1.53
N PHE A 62 6.38 -8.30 -1.86
CA PHE A 62 7.02 -8.19 -3.17
C PHE A 62 6.34 -9.08 -4.19
N LEU A 63 6.43 -8.68 -5.46
CA LEU A 63 6.05 -9.54 -6.57
C LEU A 63 6.82 -10.85 -6.49
N LEU A 64 6.10 -11.94 -6.48
CA LEU A 64 6.60 -13.30 -6.61
C LEU A 64 6.19 -13.90 -7.95
N GLY A 65 6.89 -14.94 -8.35
CA GLY A 65 6.49 -15.81 -9.45
C GLY A 65 5.16 -16.50 -9.17
N ALA A 66 4.90 -17.49 -9.97
CA ALA A 66 3.66 -18.25 -9.92
C ALA A 66 3.32 -18.82 -8.54
N ASN A 67 2.06 -18.78 -8.21
CA ASN A 67 1.51 -19.54 -7.08
C ASN A 67 1.52 -21.05 -7.34
N SER A 68 0.80 -21.82 -6.54
CA SER A 68 0.70 -23.28 -6.67
C SER A 68 0.19 -23.79 -8.04
N TRP A 69 -0.44 -22.93 -8.84
CA TRP A 69 -0.87 -23.22 -10.21
C TRP A 69 0.22 -22.97 -11.26
N GLY A 70 1.35 -22.42 -10.84
CA GLY A 70 2.55 -22.30 -11.66
C GLY A 70 2.62 -21.08 -12.58
N THR A 71 1.56 -20.29 -12.75
CA THR A 71 1.52 -19.16 -13.68
C THR A 71 1.03 -17.85 -13.08
N GLN A 72 0.07 -17.88 -12.17
CA GLN A 72 -0.51 -16.66 -11.60
C GLN A 72 0.49 -15.93 -10.68
N ALA A 73 0.64 -14.63 -10.88
CA ALA A 73 1.50 -13.81 -10.06
C ALA A 73 0.95 -13.65 -8.65
N SER A 74 1.82 -13.52 -7.68
CA SER A 74 1.48 -13.40 -6.26
C SER A 74 2.37 -12.40 -5.55
N LEU A 75 2.05 -12.11 -4.30
CA LEU A 75 2.86 -11.30 -3.39
C LEU A 75 3.47 -12.16 -2.29
N GLY A 76 4.64 -11.77 -1.82
CA GLY A 76 5.29 -12.42 -0.68
C GLY A 76 6.75 -12.06 -0.52
N GLN A 77 7.45 -12.89 0.24
CA GLN A 77 8.89 -12.77 0.51
C GLN A 77 9.61 -14.01 -0.01
N PRO A 78 10.84 -13.90 -0.47
CA PRO A 78 11.72 -12.72 -0.47
C PRO A 78 11.48 -11.74 -1.64
N GLY A 79 10.59 -12.03 -2.57
CA GLY A 79 10.38 -11.28 -3.79
C GLY A 79 11.27 -11.75 -4.95
N LEU A 80 10.91 -11.36 -6.15
CA LEU A 80 11.71 -11.57 -7.36
C LEU A 80 12.40 -10.29 -7.76
N LEU A 81 13.67 -10.39 -8.09
CA LEU A 81 14.35 -9.34 -8.82
C LEU A 81 13.79 -9.33 -10.24
N CYS A 82 13.19 -8.21 -10.62
CA CYS A 82 12.62 -8.00 -11.94
C CYS A 82 13.52 -7.09 -12.76
N THR A 83 13.54 -7.31 -14.08
CA THR A 83 14.14 -6.36 -15.03
C THR A 83 13.02 -5.58 -15.71
N LEU A 84 13.03 -4.26 -15.60
CA LEU A 84 12.19 -3.38 -16.38
C LEU A 84 12.82 -3.15 -17.74
N GLU A 85 12.19 -3.60 -18.80
CA GLU A 85 12.64 -3.42 -20.18
C GLU A 85 11.77 -2.37 -20.87
N VAL A 86 12.37 -1.27 -21.34
CA VAL A 86 11.64 -0.22 -22.06
C VAL A 86 11.20 -0.75 -23.41
N MET A 87 9.94 -0.61 -23.73
CA MET A 87 9.35 -0.99 -25.00
C MET A 87 9.32 0.18 -25.99
N PRO A 88 9.19 -0.09 -27.31
CA PRO A 88 9.15 0.98 -28.32
C PRO A 88 8.02 1.97 -28.18
N ASP A 89 6.93 1.61 -27.49
CA ASP A 89 5.79 2.47 -27.20
C ASP A 89 5.94 3.27 -25.89
N GLY A 90 7.12 3.19 -25.24
CA GLY A 90 7.42 3.89 -23.98
C GLY A 90 6.96 3.16 -22.73
N LYS A 91 6.28 2.02 -22.87
CA LYS A 91 5.88 1.20 -21.72
C LYS A 91 7.03 0.34 -21.21
N TYR A 92 6.82 -0.29 -20.07
CA TYR A 92 7.82 -1.18 -19.46
C TYR A 92 7.32 -2.62 -19.45
N ALA A 93 8.06 -3.54 -20.06
CA ALA A 93 7.86 -4.95 -19.82
C ALA A 93 8.58 -5.36 -18.53
N ILE A 94 7.91 -6.11 -17.66
CA ILE A 94 8.42 -6.56 -16.38
C ILE A 94 8.87 -8.01 -16.53
N LYS A 95 10.16 -8.21 -16.69
CA LYS A 95 10.78 -9.53 -16.78
C LYS A 95 11.04 -10.07 -15.38
N THR A 96 10.42 -11.18 -15.04
CA THR A 96 10.45 -11.74 -13.66
C THR A 96 11.45 -12.88 -13.50
N MET A 97 11.80 -13.57 -14.56
CA MET A 97 12.80 -14.63 -14.59
C MET A 97 13.20 -14.88 -16.05
N SER A 98 14.17 -15.78 -16.27
CA SER A 98 14.66 -16.09 -17.60
C SER A 98 13.51 -16.36 -18.56
N ASP A 99 13.43 -15.56 -19.60
CA ASP A 99 12.45 -15.65 -20.71
C ASP A 99 10.97 -15.63 -20.30
N LYS A 100 10.67 -15.07 -19.11
CA LYS A 100 9.29 -14.89 -18.66
C LYS A 100 9.04 -13.47 -18.16
N TYR A 101 7.82 -13.04 -18.38
CA TYR A 101 7.35 -11.67 -18.08
C TYR A 101 6.06 -11.71 -17.27
N LEU A 102 5.85 -10.66 -16.50
CA LEU A 102 4.53 -10.39 -15.97
C LEU A 102 3.63 -9.99 -17.14
N LYS A 103 2.56 -10.75 -17.36
CA LYS A 103 1.54 -10.51 -18.37
C LYS A 103 0.19 -10.53 -17.70
N ASP A 104 -0.41 -9.36 -17.60
CA ASP A 104 -1.61 -9.20 -16.80
C ASP A 104 -1.34 -9.57 -15.32
N ASP A 105 -2.02 -10.55 -14.78
CA ASP A 105 -1.81 -11.12 -13.45
C ASP A 105 -1.11 -12.50 -13.48
N TYR A 106 -0.46 -12.83 -14.60
CA TYR A 106 0.23 -14.10 -14.81
C TYR A 106 1.70 -13.89 -15.17
N ILE A 107 2.50 -14.94 -15.02
CA ILE A 107 3.87 -15.03 -15.49
C ILE A 107 3.85 -15.88 -16.77
N ASP A 108 4.20 -15.26 -17.90
CA ASP A 108 4.13 -15.87 -19.24
C ASP A 108 5.40 -15.59 -20.06
N LYS A 109 5.53 -16.21 -21.21
CA LYS A 109 6.60 -15.93 -22.18
C LYS A 109 6.36 -14.65 -22.97
N ASP A 110 5.10 -14.28 -23.14
CA ASP A 110 4.73 -13.10 -23.91
C ASP A 110 4.97 -11.83 -23.09
N LYS A 111 5.54 -10.82 -23.74
CA LYS A 111 5.70 -9.50 -23.13
C LYS A 111 4.35 -8.77 -23.10
N ASN A 112 4.11 -8.10 -21.98
CA ASN A 112 3.06 -7.10 -21.85
C ASN A 112 3.70 -5.79 -21.38
N GLY A 113 3.32 -4.66 -21.98
CA GLY A 113 3.76 -3.34 -21.57
C GLY A 113 2.86 -2.78 -20.50
N TYR A 114 3.48 -2.24 -19.46
CA TYR A 114 2.80 -1.51 -18.38
C TYR A 114 3.17 -0.05 -18.43
N ASP A 115 2.17 0.79 -18.27
CA ASP A 115 2.34 2.18 -17.86
C ASP A 115 2.49 2.22 -16.34
N PHE A 116 3.53 2.86 -15.85
CA PHE A 116 3.73 3.17 -14.44
C PHE A 116 3.14 4.57 -14.22
N ILE A 117 1.91 4.61 -13.74
CA ILE A 117 1.20 5.85 -13.51
C ILE A 117 1.50 6.31 -12.10
N ASP A 118 2.11 7.48 -11.98
CA ASP A 118 2.39 8.09 -10.68
C ASP A 118 1.09 8.25 -9.88
N SER A 119 1.04 7.62 -8.72
CA SER A 119 -0.11 7.63 -7.83
C SER A 119 0.08 8.56 -6.62
N ASN A 120 1.26 9.11 -6.45
CA ASN A 120 1.58 10.08 -5.42
C ASN A 120 2.04 11.39 -6.07
N GLN A 121 1.53 12.52 -5.58
CA GLN A 121 1.89 13.85 -6.10
C GLN A 121 2.80 14.62 -5.13
N GLU A 122 3.33 13.95 -4.11
CA GLU A 122 4.31 14.51 -3.21
C GLU A 122 5.71 14.42 -3.82
N ASP A 123 6.48 15.49 -3.69
CA ASP A 123 7.86 15.52 -4.15
C ASP A 123 8.68 14.40 -3.47
N ASP A 124 9.50 13.71 -4.26
CA ASP A 124 10.39 12.62 -3.82
C ASP A 124 9.69 11.35 -3.30
N VAL A 125 8.39 11.18 -3.53
CA VAL A 125 7.68 9.93 -3.22
C VAL A 125 7.27 9.23 -4.51
N TYR A 126 7.93 8.14 -4.83
CA TYR A 126 7.72 7.39 -6.08
C TYR A 126 6.83 6.17 -5.84
N GLU A 127 5.55 6.35 -6.12
CA GLU A 127 4.52 5.33 -6.01
C GLU A 127 3.73 5.22 -7.31
N PHE A 128 3.50 4.01 -7.77
CA PHE A 128 2.95 3.78 -9.09
C PHE A 128 1.70 2.89 -9.06
N SER A 129 0.76 3.19 -9.93
CA SER A 129 -0.26 2.23 -10.37
C SER A 129 0.22 1.58 -11.66
N LEU A 130 0.18 0.26 -11.74
CA LEU A 130 0.58 -0.50 -12.93
C LEU A 130 -0.64 -0.73 -13.83
N PHE A 131 -0.62 -0.13 -15.02
CA PHE A 131 -1.69 -0.24 -16.01
C PHE A 131 -1.20 -0.94 -17.28
N GLY A 132 -1.80 -2.06 -17.62
CA GLY A 132 -1.47 -2.83 -18.82
C GLY A 132 -2.70 -3.52 -19.41
N ASN A 133 -2.78 -3.63 -20.74
CA ASN A 133 -3.93 -4.22 -21.44
C ASN A 133 -5.30 -3.65 -21.03
N GLY A 134 -5.37 -2.33 -20.78
CA GLY A 134 -6.61 -1.65 -20.39
C GLY A 134 -7.06 -1.90 -18.95
N ARG A 135 -6.21 -2.48 -18.09
CA ARG A 135 -6.53 -2.81 -16.71
C ARG A 135 -5.38 -2.52 -15.75
N TYR A 136 -5.74 -2.22 -14.52
CA TYR A 136 -4.80 -2.06 -13.41
C TYR A 136 -4.50 -3.41 -12.76
N LEU A 137 -3.22 -3.64 -12.47
CA LEU A 137 -2.79 -4.77 -11.64
C LEU A 137 -2.97 -4.40 -10.17
N TYR A 138 -3.64 -5.23 -9.41
CA TYR A 138 -3.92 -4.95 -8.01
C TYR A 138 -3.91 -6.18 -7.12
N TYR A 139 -3.75 -5.94 -5.81
CA TYR A 139 -3.95 -6.92 -4.76
C TYR A 139 -5.34 -6.75 -4.16
N SER A 140 -6.13 -7.82 -4.14
CA SER A 140 -7.55 -7.78 -3.75
C SER A 140 -7.80 -7.78 -2.24
N GLY A 141 -6.74 -7.85 -1.43
CA GLY A 141 -6.87 -7.97 0.04
C GLY A 141 -7.14 -9.39 0.52
N SER A 142 -7.13 -10.39 -0.36
CA SER A 142 -7.38 -11.79 -0.01
C SER A 142 -6.30 -12.72 -0.58
N GLY A 143 -5.72 -13.56 0.27
CA GLY A 143 -4.65 -14.46 -0.12
C GLY A 143 -3.37 -13.75 -0.51
N THR A 144 -2.64 -14.27 -1.49
CA THR A 144 -1.39 -13.68 -2.02
C THR A 144 -1.45 -13.40 -3.50
N VAL A 145 -2.54 -13.74 -4.16
CA VAL A 145 -2.68 -13.71 -5.61
C VAL A 145 -3.04 -12.31 -6.10
N LEU A 146 -2.40 -11.88 -7.18
CA LEU A 146 -2.75 -10.64 -7.87
C LEU A 146 -3.97 -10.83 -8.76
N SER A 147 -4.65 -9.74 -9.03
CA SER A 147 -5.82 -9.67 -9.90
C SER A 147 -5.77 -8.41 -10.76
N ARG A 148 -6.75 -8.21 -11.63
CA ARG A 148 -6.88 -7.04 -12.50
C ARG A 148 -8.23 -6.38 -12.35
N THR A 149 -8.24 -5.07 -12.47
CA THR A 149 -9.46 -4.26 -12.47
C THR A 149 -9.39 -3.17 -13.54
N ASP A 150 -10.52 -2.74 -14.06
CA ASP A 150 -10.67 -1.58 -14.95
C ASP A 150 -10.80 -0.26 -14.19
N GLN A 151 -10.92 -0.32 -12.87
CA GLN A 151 -10.98 0.86 -12.01
C GLN A 151 -9.60 1.17 -11.42
N LEU A 152 -9.24 2.45 -11.39
CA LEU A 152 -8.07 2.92 -10.64
C LEU A 152 -8.24 2.53 -9.18
N THR A 153 -7.22 1.89 -8.64
CA THR A 153 -7.20 1.43 -7.24
C THR A 153 -6.06 2.10 -6.50
N ASP A 154 -6.20 2.18 -5.17
CA ASP A 154 -5.12 2.65 -4.28
C ASP A 154 -3.97 1.62 -4.15
N ASN A 155 -3.85 0.71 -5.11
CA ASN A 155 -2.81 -0.31 -5.15
C ASN A 155 -1.49 0.32 -5.59
N GLN A 156 -0.78 0.81 -4.61
CA GLN A 156 0.50 1.48 -4.80
C GLN A 156 1.63 0.47 -4.89
N TRP A 157 2.38 0.58 -5.98
CA TRP A 157 3.60 -0.18 -6.20
C TRP A 157 4.79 0.76 -6.07
N ILE A 158 5.85 0.28 -5.47
CA ILE A 158 7.14 0.96 -5.43
C ILE A 158 8.23 0.09 -6.03
N LEU A 159 9.21 0.74 -6.64
CA LEU A 159 10.44 0.11 -7.09
C LEU A 159 11.44 0.15 -5.94
N VAL A 160 11.95 -1.00 -5.53
CA VAL A 160 12.92 -1.13 -4.45
C VAL A 160 14.24 -1.60 -5.04
N SER A 161 15.32 -0.84 -4.83
CA SER A 161 16.63 -1.20 -5.35
C SER A 161 17.21 -2.45 -4.67
N LYS A 162 18.20 -3.07 -5.32
CA LYS A 162 18.95 -4.19 -4.74
C LYS A 162 19.65 -3.78 -3.44
N GLU A 163 20.18 -2.58 -3.42
CA GLU A 163 20.92 -2.02 -2.29
C GLU A 163 20.04 -1.90 -1.05
N GLN A 164 18.85 -1.37 -1.20
CA GLN A 164 17.86 -1.32 -0.12
C GLN A 164 17.51 -2.73 0.39
N ARG A 165 17.36 -3.68 -0.54
CA ARG A 165 16.96 -5.06 -0.22
C ARG A 165 18.03 -5.85 0.54
N ILE A 166 19.31 -5.55 0.31
CA ILE A 166 20.46 -6.17 0.99
C ILE A 166 20.67 -5.55 2.37
N SER A 167 20.30 -4.28 2.55
CA SER A 167 20.51 -3.52 3.78
C SER A 167 19.43 -3.76 4.86
N ALA A 168 18.34 -4.43 4.52
CA ALA A 168 17.20 -4.72 5.39
C ALA A 168 17.23 -6.15 5.92
#